data_23088684f9439e60ade7694f8d146941
#
_entry.id   23088684f9439e60ade7694f8d146941
#
_cell.length_a   1.000
_cell.length_b   1.000
_cell.length_c   1.000
_cell.angle_alpha   90.00
_cell.angle_beta   90.00
_cell.angle_gamma   90.00
#
_symmetry.space_group_name_H-M   'P 1'
#
loop_
_entity.id
_entity.type
_entity.pdbx_description
1 polymer ?
#
loop_
_entity_poly.entity_id
_entity_poly.type
_entity_poly.pdbx_seq_one_letter_code
_entity_poly.pdbx_strand_id
1 'polypeptide(L)'
;FAQADLQPLATVKLNKSETITVKQLKTRASFIQKQYGMESLPIEQKQALLENLIAEKLITQAAAKEGLSVTDSQVDDAFLNTFSQQLGTRVSEAQLEDLIKKQTGKSLDEYIKEYSGMSKSEYKAYLKNQLIIQQYVFSKKQSEIQAVAATDEEIRNAYEMNKSTFVWNDMMKLFLVMVPKGSNDMAARALATDLRNKYKGDSKKSEEIKNSNENGTNYRAGDITVAKTAQQAQQLGWSIDKLNELFGKSAGYLSEVTETASDFQFYAVLKKYDAKMLSISDVVQPETTVTVYDYLKRNITSQKQSQYFTEAAQEISKSLDIPSNVERKKTGDALKKLLNWQ
;
A
#
# COMPACT_ATOMS: atom_id res chain seq x y z
N PHE A 1 5.59 5.55 38.18
CA PHE A 1 5.16 5.08 36.84
C PHE A 1 6.21 4.17 36.17
N ALA A 2 7.51 4.46 36.21
CA ALA A 2 8.57 3.67 35.57
C ALA A 2 8.69 2.21 36.08
N GLN A 3 8.46 1.94 37.37
CA GLN A 3 8.58 0.61 37.94
C GLN A 3 7.45 -0.34 37.49
N ALA A 4 6.24 0.17 37.23
CA ALA A 4 5.10 -0.60 36.69
C ALA A 4 5.33 -1.04 35.24
N ASP A 5 5.98 -0.23 34.42
CA ASP A 5 6.25 -0.51 33.02
C ASP A 5 7.31 -1.62 32.82
N LEU A 6 8.20 -1.81 33.78
CA LEU A 6 9.23 -2.85 33.74
C LEU A 6 8.73 -4.22 34.25
N GLN A 7 7.49 -4.31 34.75
CA GLN A 7 6.97 -5.57 35.28
C GLN A 7 6.87 -6.62 34.14
N PRO A 8 7.39 -7.85 34.43
CA PRO A 8 7.34 -8.95 33.49
C PRO A 8 5.92 -9.54 33.40
N LEU A 9 5.41 -9.70 32.19
CA LEU A 9 4.15 -10.38 31.90
C LEU A 9 4.38 -11.84 31.52
N ALA A 10 5.36 -12.10 30.67
CA ALA A 10 5.75 -13.43 30.24
C ALA A 10 7.25 -13.49 29.92
N THR A 11 7.83 -14.70 29.93
CA THR A 11 9.17 -14.96 29.44
C THR A 11 9.16 -16.10 28.45
N VAL A 12 9.79 -15.91 27.29
CA VAL A 12 9.98 -16.92 26.25
C VAL A 12 11.42 -17.40 26.28
N LYS A 13 11.63 -18.73 26.26
CA LYS A 13 12.93 -19.38 26.50
C LYS A 13 13.32 -20.43 25.47
N LEU A 14 12.77 -20.35 24.24
CA LEU A 14 12.98 -21.39 23.22
C LEU A 14 14.44 -21.46 22.71
N ASN A 15 15.05 -20.29 22.47
CA ASN A 15 16.44 -20.14 22.04
C ASN A 15 17.25 -19.31 23.04
N LYS A 16 16.69 -18.22 23.50
CA LYS A 16 17.23 -17.33 24.52
C LYS A 16 16.14 -16.87 25.48
N SER A 17 16.48 -16.49 26.71
CA SER A 17 15.46 -15.96 27.62
C SER A 17 15.12 -14.51 27.28
N GLU A 18 13.89 -14.27 26.84
CA GLU A 18 13.38 -12.93 26.55
C GLU A 18 12.10 -12.65 27.32
N THR A 19 12.09 -11.54 28.04
CA THR A 19 10.93 -11.11 28.83
C THR A 19 10.06 -10.14 28.04
N ILE A 20 8.75 -10.33 28.11
CA ILE A 20 7.74 -9.38 27.64
C ILE A 20 7.27 -8.56 28.83
N THR A 21 7.43 -7.24 28.76
CA THR A 21 7.08 -6.30 29.84
C THR A 21 5.79 -5.55 29.55
N VAL A 22 5.24 -4.94 30.59
CA VAL A 22 4.08 -4.02 30.46
C VAL A 22 4.38 -2.90 29.47
N LYS A 23 5.60 -2.34 29.47
CA LYS A 23 6.01 -1.29 28.51
C LYS A 23 5.88 -1.76 27.07
N GLN A 24 6.40 -2.95 26.75
CA GLN A 24 6.33 -3.50 25.39
C GLN A 24 4.89 -3.71 24.93
N LEU A 25 4.03 -4.18 25.83
CA LEU A 25 2.61 -4.35 25.54
C LEU A 25 1.92 -2.99 25.31
N LYS A 26 2.20 -1.98 26.14
CA LYS A 26 1.68 -0.61 25.97
C LYS A 26 2.13 0.00 24.64
N THR A 27 3.40 -0.14 24.28
CA THR A 27 3.93 0.35 22.99
C THR A 27 3.19 -0.29 21.82
N ARG A 28 2.96 -1.60 21.86
CA ARG A 28 2.21 -2.30 20.81
C ARG A 28 0.73 -1.88 20.78
N ALA A 29 0.10 -1.71 21.94
CA ALA A 29 -1.26 -1.24 22.06
C ALA A 29 -1.41 0.17 21.48
N SER A 30 -0.49 1.09 21.82
CA SER A 30 -0.46 2.45 21.29
C SER A 30 -0.31 2.47 19.76
N PHE A 31 0.49 1.57 19.20
CA PHE A 31 0.61 1.43 17.75
C PHE A 31 -0.73 1.05 17.09
N ILE A 32 -1.43 0.05 17.64
CA ILE A 32 -2.74 -0.38 17.15
C ILE A 32 -3.78 0.75 17.28
N GLN A 33 -3.82 1.42 18.45
CA GLN A 33 -4.73 2.53 18.69
C GLN A 33 -4.54 3.65 17.64
N LYS A 34 -3.30 4.02 17.36
CA LYS A 34 -2.99 5.06 16.36
C LYS A 34 -3.36 4.61 14.94
N GLN A 35 -3.08 3.36 14.59
CA GLN A 35 -3.35 2.83 13.26
C GLN A 35 -4.86 2.77 12.95
N TYR A 36 -5.68 2.47 13.96
CA TYR A 36 -7.14 2.32 13.80
C TYR A 36 -7.96 3.48 14.36
N GLY A 37 -7.30 4.55 14.85
CA GLY A 37 -7.99 5.70 15.43
C GLY A 37 -8.77 5.38 16.70
N MET A 38 -8.30 4.42 17.50
CA MET A 38 -8.98 3.97 18.72
C MET A 38 -8.46 4.74 19.93
N GLU A 39 -9.35 5.20 20.81
CA GLU A 39 -8.97 5.90 22.04
C GLU A 39 -8.38 4.92 23.09
N SER A 40 -8.89 3.72 23.17
CA SER A 40 -8.42 2.70 24.11
C SER A 40 -8.67 1.30 23.58
N LEU A 41 -7.93 0.32 24.12
CA LEU A 41 -8.15 -1.11 23.87
C LEU A 41 -8.83 -1.75 25.09
N PRO A 42 -9.90 -2.53 24.92
CA PRO A 42 -10.47 -3.37 25.98
C PRO A 42 -9.43 -4.33 26.60
N ILE A 43 -9.66 -4.74 27.84
CA ILE A 43 -8.74 -5.65 28.57
C ILE A 43 -8.55 -6.97 27.79
N GLU A 44 -9.62 -7.50 27.22
CA GLU A 44 -9.61 -8.73 26.41
C GLU A 44 -8.71 -8.59 25.17
N GLN A 45 -8.74 -7.45 24.51
CA GLN A 45 -7.87 -7.17 23.36
C GLN A 45 -6.41 -6.98 23.82
N LYS A 46 -6.16 -6.37 24.99
CA LYS A 46 -4.80 -6.29 25.57
C LYS A 46 -4.26 -7.68 25.95
N GLN A 47 -5.12 -8.58 26.42
CA GLN A 47 -4.76 -9.98 26.68
C GLN A 47 -4.41 -10.71 25.39
N ALA A 48 -5.24 -10.60 24.36
CA ALA A 48 -4.96 -11.17 23.03
C ALA A 48 -3.65 -10.62 22.44
N LEU A 49 -3.39 -9.33 22.64
CA LEU A 49 -2.16 -8.69 22.20
C LEU A 49 -0.91 -9.23 22.94
N LEU A 50 -1.02 -9.56 24.23
CA LEU A 50 0.04 -10.22 24.97
C LEU A 50 0.34 -11.62 24.40
N GLU A 51 -0.69 -12.41 24.11
CA GLU A 51 -0.52 -13.73 23.49
C GLU A 51 0.10 -13.61 22.09
N ASN A 52 -0.26 -12.59 21.30
CA ASN A 52 0.38 -12.30 20.02
C ASN A 52 1.87 -11.95 20.19
N LEU A 53 2.25 -11.17 21.19
CA LEU A 53 3.67 -10.89 21.49
C LEU A 53 4.45 -12.14 21.90
N ILE A 54 3.82 -13.06 22.64
CA ILE A 54 4.41 -14.37 22.99
C ILE A 54 4.60 -15.19 21.70
N ALA A 55 3.60 -15.27 20.84
CA ALA A 55 3.65 -15.99 19.57
C ALA A 55 4.75 -15.44 18.65
N GLU A 56 4.84 -14.10 18.50
CA GLU A 56 5.91 -13.44 17.73
C GLU A 56 7.30 -13.82 18.24
N LYS A 57 7.51 -13.82 19.58
CA LYS A 57 8.79 -14.20 20.17
C LYS A 57 9.10 -15.69 20.00
N LEU A 58 8.10 -16.56 20.10
CA LEU A 58 8.28 -17.99 19.86
C LEU A 58 8.74 -18.24 18.43
N ILE A 59 8.04 -17.68 17.45
CA ILE A 59 8.38 -17.87 16.03
C ILE A 59 9.76 -17.27 15.71
N THR A 60 10.06 -16.06 16.19
CA THR A 60 11.38 -15.43 15.93
C THR A 60 12.53 -16.20 16.58
N GLN A 61 12.32 -16.77 17.76
CA GLN A 61 13.33 -17.63 18.42
C GLN A 61 13.46 -18.99 17.72
N ALA A 62 12.37 -19.58 17.22
CA ALA A 62 12.41 -20.79 16.43
C ALA A 62 13.17 -20.58 15.12
N ALA A 63 12.88 -19.47 14.42
CA ALA A 63 13.61 -19.07 13.22
C ALA A 63 15.11 -18.92 13.46
N ALA A 64 15.49 -18.22 14.53
CA ALA A 64 16.89 -18.05 14.92
C ALA A 64 17.58 -19.37 15.26
N LYS A 65 16.88 -20.30 15.93
CA LYS A 65 17.40 -21.64 16.25
C LYS A 65 17.67 -22.45 14.99
N GLU A 66 16.93 -22.24 13.93
CA GLU A 66 17.13 -22.87 12.62
C GLU A 66 18.05 -22.07 11.70
N GLY A 67 18.68 -20.99 12.17
CA GLY A 67 19.65 -20.21 11.41
C GLY A 67 19.03 -19.21 10.44
N LEU A 68 17.69 -19.00 10.48
CA LEU A 68 17.03 -18.00 9.64
C LEU A 68 17.28 -16.60 10.21
N SER A 69 17.73 -15.70 9.33
CA SER A 69 18.00 -14.31 9.70
C SER A 69 17.59 -13.36 8.58
N VAL A 70 17.27 -12.13 8.94
CA VAL A 70 16.95 -11.03 8.03
C VAL A 70 18.07 -10.00 8.14
N THR A 71 18.59 -9.57 7.00
CA THR A 71 19.65 -8.56 6.92
C THR A 71 19.10 -7.16 7.19
N ASP A 72 19.97 -6.25 7.62
CA ASP A 72 19.57 -4.86 7.87
C ASP A 72 19.13 -4.17 6.56
N SER A 73 19.74 -4.51 5.42
CA SER A 73 19.28 -4.03 4.11
C SER A 73 17.83 -4.42 3.81
N GLN A 74 17.43 -5.66 4.10
CA GLN A 74 16.02 -6.09 3.93
C GLN A 74 15.06 -5.32 4.84
N VAL A 75 15.51 -4.98 6.05
CA VAL A 75 14.74 -4.16 6.98
C VAL A 75 14.61 -2.73 6.48
N ASP A 76 15.70 -2.15 5.96
CA ASP A 76 15.71 -0.81 5.39
C ASP A 76 14.81 -0.73 4.15
N ASP A 77 14.86 -1.72 3.29
CA ASP A 77 13.96 -1.81 2.13
C ASP A 77 12.48 -1.91 2.56
N ALA A 78 12.16 -2.72 3.55
CA ALA A 78 10.80 -2.85 4.08
C ALA A 78 10.32 -1.53 4.71
N PHE A 79 11.20 -0.87 5.46
CA PHE A 79 10.94 0.43 6.06
C PHE A 79 10.62 1.49 4.99
N LEU A 80 11.48 1.62 3.98
CA LEU A 80 11.29 2.58 2.90
C LEU A 80 10.08 2.26 2.02
N ASN A 81 9.79 0.97 1.79
CA ASN A 81 8.62 0.55 1.02
C ASN A 81 7.30 0.96 1.69
N THR A 82 7.23 0.97 3.03
CA THR A 82 6.03 1.43 3.76
C THR A 82 5.65 2.86 3.37
N PHE A 83 6.65 3.75 3.25
CA PHE A 83 6.41 5.15 2.89
C PHE A 83 6.34 5.38 1.37
N SER A 84 7.12 4.63 0.59
CA SER A 84 7.10 4.71 -0.88
C SER A 84 5.73 4.38 -1.46
N GLN A 85 5.01 3.42 -0.88
CA GLN A 85 3.64 3.09 -1.27
C GLN A 85 2.67 4.25 -1.04
N GLN A 86 2.80 4.97 0.08
CA GLN A 86 1.96 6.14 0.38
C GLN A 86 2.28 7.33 -0.54
N LEU A 87 3.56 7.48 -0.92
CA LEU A 87 4.02 8.56 -1.79
C LEU A 87 3.83 8.26 -3.30
N GLY A 88 3.51 7.01 -3.66
CA GLY A 88 3.39 6.57 -5.05
C GLY A 88 4.72 6.56 -5.82
N THR A 89 5.86 6.74 -5.13
CA THR A 89 7.21 6.75 -5.71
C THR A 89 8.22 6.17 -4.74
N ARG A 90 9.27 5.52 -5.30
CA ARG A 90 10.36 5.00 -4.49
C ARG A 90 11.23 6.14 -3.98
N VAL A 91 11.50 6.16 -2.67
CA VAL A 91 12.33 7.18 -2.01
C VAL A 91 13.48 6.53 -1.25
N SER A 92 14.60 7.22 -1.14
CA SER A 92 15.66 6.89 -0.19
C SER A 92 15.34 7.44 1.21
N GLU A 93 16.04 6.95 2.25
CA GLU A 93 15.83 7.45 3.62
C GLU A 93 16.11 8.97 3.72
N ALA A 94 17.13 9.47 3.05
CA ALA A 94 17.46 10.90 3.02
C ALA A 94 16.36 11.74 2.32
N GLN A 95 15.80 11.23 1.22
CA GLN A 95 14.67 11.88 0.54
C GLN A 95 13.41 11.88 1.40
N LEU A 96 13.14 10.77 2.10
CA LEU A 96 12.02 10.66 3.01
C LEU A 96 12.16 11.65 4.17
N GLU A 97 13.34 11.77 4.77
CA GLU A 97 13.62 12.72 5.85
C GLU A 97 13.42 14.17 5.41
N ASP A 98 13.94 14.54 4.22
CA ASP A 98 13.76 15.88 3.64
C ASP A 98 12.27 16.20 3.36
N LEU A 99 11.53 15.24 2.80
CA LEU A 99 10.09 15.37 2.54
C LEU A 99 9.31 15.58 3.84
N ILE A 100 9.55 14.75 4.85
CA ILE A 100 8.87 14.86 6.15
C ILE A 100 9.20 16.18 6.82
N LYS A 101 10.47 16.58 6.82
CA LYS A 101 10.90 17.87 7.40
C LYS A 101 10.24 19.05 6.70
N LYS A 102 10.14 19.03 5.36
CA LYS A 102 9.47 20.09 4.58
C LYS A 102 7.96 20.14 4.84
N GLN A 103 7.31 18.99 4.97
CA GLN A 103 5.85 18.93 5.11
C GLN A 103 5.37 19.15 6.55
N THR A 104 6.13 18.68 7.55
CA THR A 104 5.68 18.63 8.95
C THR A 104 6.54 19.46 9.90
N GLY A 105 7.74 19.88 9.49
CA GLY A 105 8.73 20.52 10.34
C GLY A 105 9.45 19.57 11.31
N LYS A 106 9.14 18.25 11.28
CA LYS A 106 9.66 17.25 12.21
C LYS A 106 10.80 16.46 11.59
N SER A 107 11.67 15.89 12.43
CA SER A 107 12.62 14.85 12.02
C SER A 107 11.88 13.55 11.70
N LEU A 108 12.53 12.67 10.94
CA LEU A 108 11.98 11.35 10.62
C LEU A 108 11.70 10.51 11.89
N ASP A 109 12.56 10.58 12.90
CA ASP A 109 12.36 9.85 14.16
C ASP A 109 11.14 10.38 14.95
N GLU A 110 10.96 11.69 15.03
CA GLU A 110 9.78 12.30 15.66
C GLU A 110 8.49 11.93 14.92
N TYR A 111 8.52 11.95 13.60
CA TYR A 111 7.38 11.55 12.77
C TYR A 111 7.00 10.08 13.00
N ILE A 112 7.99 9.17 12.98
CA ILE A 112 7.75 7.75 13.23
C ILE A 112 7.23 7.51 14.64
N LYS A 113 7.76 8.21 15.64
CA LYS A 113 7.28 8.13 17.02
C LYS A 113 5.84 8.61 17.16
N GLU A 114 5.47 9.65 16.45
CA GLU A 114 4.08 10.12 16.42
C GLU A 114 3.16 9.13 15.68
N TYR A 115 3.61 8.60 14.56
CA TYR A 115 2.87 7.64 13.75
C TYR A 115 2.68 6.29 14.44
N SER A 116 3.77 5.74 15.03
CA SER A 116 3.79 4.35 15.54
C SER A 116 3.83 4.24 17.07
N GLY A 117 4.18 5.31 17.78
CA GLY A 117 4.50 5.24 19.21
C GLY A 117 5.89 4.68 19.51
N MET A 118 6.69 4.36 18.50
CA MET A 118 8.03 3.76 18.58
C MET A 118 9.07 4.74 18.04
N SER A 119 10.30 4.72 18.56
CA SER A 119 11.43 5.33 17.88
C SER A 119 11.68 4.64 16.52
N LYS A 120 12.38 5.30 15.60
CA LYS A 120 12.76 4.70 14.30
C LYS A 120 13.46 3.34 14.47
N SER A 121 14.35 3.23 15.46
CA SER A 121 15.05 1.99 15.77
C SER A 121 14.10 0.88 16.25
N GLU A 122 13.17 1.18 17.15
CA GLU A 122 12.16 0.23 17.62
C GLU A 122 11.22 -0.19 16.49
N TYR A 123 10.85 0.73 15.61
CA TYR A 123 10.00 0.43 14.44
C TYR A 123 10.71 -0.46 13.42
N LYS A 124 12.01 -0.20 13.13
CA LYS A 124 12.83 -1.10 12.31
C LYS A 124 12.98 -2.49 12.96
N ALA A 125 13.16 -2.57 14.28
CA ALA A 125 13.20 -3.84 14.99
C ALA A 125 11.85 -4.60 14.91
N TYR A 126 10.74 -3.89 15.00
CA TYR A 126 9.41 -4.46 14.75
C TYR A 126 9.29 -5.02 13.32
N LEU A 127 9.68 -4.27 12.30
CA LEU A 127 9.67 -4.73 10.92
C LEU A 127 10.58 -5.95 10.71
N LYS A 128 11.77 -5.97 11.35
CA LYS A 128 12.67 -7.13 11.32
C LYS A 128 11.98 -8.39 11.82
N ASN A 129 11.28 -8.30 12.97
CA ASN A 129 10.53 -9.42 13.52
C ASN A 129 9.41 -9.87 12.58
N GLN A 130 8.67 -8.95 11.96
CA GLN A 130 7.62 -9.28 11.00
C GLN A 130 8.18 -10.01 9.77
N LEU A 131 9.31 -9.56 9.23
CA LEU A 131 10.00 -10.22 8.12
C LEU A 131 10.49 -11.63 8.50
N ILE A 132 11.04 -11.80 9.70
CA ILE A 132 11.48 -13.12 10.21
C ILE A 132 10.27 -14.06 10.32
N ILE A 133 9.15 -13.59 10.88
CA ILE A 133 7.93 -14.39 11.02
C ILE A 133 7.42 -14.79 9.63
N GLN A 134 7.35 -13.83 8.72
CA GLN A 134 6.90 -14.09 7.35
C GLN A 134 7.76 -15.14 6.66
N GLN A 135 9.07 -15.01 6.70
CA GLN A 135 10.00 -15.95 6.08
C GLN A 135 9.93 -17.33 6.75
N TYR A 136 9.82 -17.38 8.07
CA TYR A 136 9.76 -18.65 8.80
C TYR A 136 8.47 -19.41 8.52
N VAL A 137 7.31 -18.75 8.62
CA VAL A 137 6.01 -19.37 8.31
C VAL A 137 5.99 -19.85 6.86
N PHE A 138 6.48 -19.01 5.93
CA PHE A 138 6.55 -19.37 4.52
C PHE A 138 7.49 -20.56 4.29
N SER A 139 8.65 -20.62 4.95
CA SER A 139 9.55 -21.78 4.83
C SER A 139 8.94 -23.09 5.31
N LYS A 140 8.02 -23.04 6.30
CA LYS A 140 7.34 -24.21 6.86
C LYS A 140 6.10 -24.64 6.09
N LYS A 141 5.39 -23.69 5.48
CA LYS A 141 4.04 -23.85 4.92
C LYS A 141 3.90 -23.39 3.46
N GLN A 142 5.02 -23.26 2.74
CA GLN A 142 5.04 -22.72 1.37
C GLN A 142 4.08 -23.44 0.43
N SER A 143 4.17 -24.77 0.38
CA SER A 143 3.35 -25.59 -0.53
C SER A 143 1.86 -25.45 -0.23
N GLU A 144 1.51 -25.42 1.06
CA GLU A 144 0.12 -25.31 1.51
C GLU A 144 -0.42 -23.91 1.21
N ILE A 145 0.36 -22.86 1.48
CA ILE A 145 -0.02 -21.47 1.16
C ILE A 145 -0.23 -21.30 -0.34
N GLN A 146 0.68 -21.85 -1.17
CA GLN A 146 0.58 -21.74 -2.62
C GLN A 146 -0.58 -22.57 -3.21
N ALA A 147 -0.98 -23.64 -2.54
CA ALA A 147 -2.12 -24.47 -2.93
C ALA A 147 -3.48 -23.77 -2.65
N VAL A 148 -3.50 -22.78 -1.76
CA VAL A 148 -4.72 -22.01 -1.47
C VAL A 148 -5.09 -21.17 -2.67
N ALA A 149 -6.27 -21.42 -3.24
CA ALA A 149 -6.80 -20.65 -4.38
C ALA A 149 -8.30 -20.41 -4.22
N ALA A 150 -8.80 -19.41 -4.92
CA ALA A 150 -10.23 -19.18 -5.06
C ALA A 150 -10.85 -20.31 -5.89
N THR A 151 -11.99 -20.82 -5.46
CA THR A 151 -12.80 -21.74 -6.25
C THR A 151 -13.66 -20.98 -7.26
N ASP A 152 -14.09 -21.65 -8.32
CA ASP A 152 -15.00 -21.06 -9.33
C ASP A 152 -16.32 -20.58 -8.72
N GLU A 153 -16.83 -21.34 -7.75
CA GLU A 153 -18.05 -20.98 -7.00
C GLU A 153 -17.86 -19.69 -6.21
N GLU A 154 -16.77 -19.54 -5.45
CA GLU A 154 -16.45 -18.32 -4.69
C GLU A 154 -16.36 -17.10 -5.60
N ILE A 155 -15.72 -17.26 -6.77
CA ILE A 155 -15.55 -16.19 -7.75
C ILE A 155 -16.90 -15.76 -8.31
N ARG A 156 -17.76 -16.72 -8.72
CA ARG A 156 -19.10 -16.42 -9.24
C ARG A 156 -19.99 -15.77 -8.20
N ASN A 157 -19.99 -16.30 -6.98
CA ASN A 157 -20.76 -15.73 -5.87
C ASN A 157 -20.29 -14.27 -5.57
N ALA A 158 -18.98 -14.04 -5.52
CA ALA A 158 -18.45 -12.68 -5.32
C ALA A 158 -18.85 -11.73 -6.45
N TYR A 159 -18.87 -12.20 -7.71
CA TYR A 159 -19.35 -11.41 -8.84
C TYR A 159 -20.84 -11.07 -8.68
N GLU A 160 -21.72 -12.04 -8.43
CA GLU A 160 -23.17 -11.78 -8.30
C GLU A 160 -23.49 -10.84 -7.14
N MET A 161 -22.80 -10.97 -6.00
CA MET A 161 -22.96 -10.08 -4.85
C MET A 161 -22.51 -8.64 -5.12
N ASN A 162 -21.55 -8.44 -6.02
CA ASN A 162 -20.95 -7.13 -6.30
C ASN A 162 -21.18 -6.66 -7.76
N LYS A 163 -22.08 -7.29 -8.48
CA LYS A 163 -22.31 -7.07 -9.92
C LYS A 163 -22.49 -5.60 -10.30
N SER A 164 -23.19 -4.84 -9.47
CA SER A 164 -23.43 -3.42 -9.69
C SER A 164 -22.17 -2.55 -9.60
N THR A 165 -21.09 -3.05 -9.01
CA THR A 165 -19.82 -2.32 -8.91
C THR A 165 -18.92 -2.55 -10.14
N PHE A 166 -19.18 -3.62 -10.91
CA PHE A 166 -18.45 -3.93 -12.13
C PHE A 166 -19.05 -3.18 -13.30
N VAL A 167 -18.67 -1.93 -13.43
CA VAL A 167 -19.15 -1.04 -14.49
C VAL A 167 -17.98 -0.27 -15.12
N TRP A 168 -18.02 -0.09 -16.42
CA TRP A 168 -17.27 0.97 -17.05
C TRP A 168 -18.12 2.23 -17.02
N ASN A 169 -17.50 3.35 -16.65
CA ASN A 169 -18.01 4.66 -17.00
C ASN A 169 -17.70 4.93 -18.48
N ASP A 170 -18.32 5.98 -19.07
CA ASP A 170 -17.81 6.50 -20.32
C ASP A 170 -16.32 6.82 -20.16
N MET A 171 -15.50 6.33 -21.09
CA MET A 171 -14.05 6.56 -21.07
C MET A 171 -13.55 6.98 -22.45
N MET A 172 -12.44 7.71 -22.45
CA MET A 172 -11.69 8.06 -23.65
C MET A 172 -10.23 7.74 -23.51
N LYS A 173 -9.65 7.16 -24.54
CA LYS A 173 -8.20 7.08 -24.68
C LYS A 173 -7.72 8.37 -25.34
N LEU A 174 -6.80 9.04 -24.69
CA LEU A 174 -6.20 10.28 -25.15
C LEU A 174 -4.69 10.11 -25.30
N PHE A 175 -4.12 10.72 -26.34
CA PHE A 175 -2.74 11.14 -26.31
C PHE A 175 -2.70 12.50 -25.62
N LEU A 176 -2.04 12.59 -24.46
CA LEU A 176 -1.92 13.81 -23.66
C LEU A 176 -0.48 14.25 -23.59
N VAL A 177 -0.24 15.55 -23.80
CA VAL A 177 1.05 16.20 -23.60
C VAL A 177 0.88 17.32 -22.59
N MET A 178 1.74 17.34 -21.56
CA MET A 178 1.78 18.35 -20.51
C MET A 178 3.18 18.95 -20.44
N VAL A 179 3.28 20.25 -20.52
CA VAL A 179 4.53 21.00 -20.40
C VAL A 179 4.46 21.80 -19.10
N PRO A 180 5.22 21.45 -18.06
CA PRO A 180 5.18 22.14 -16.78
C PRO A 180 5.53 23.63 -16.92
N LYS A 181 4.80 24.47 -16.22
CA LYS A 181 5.17 25.86 -16.03
C LYS A 181 6.47 25.89 -15.19
N GLY A 182 7.43 26.66 -15.64
CA GLY A 182 8.69 26.84 -14.94
C GLY A 182 8.86 28.29 -14.53
N SER A 183 10.11 28.77 -14.62
CA SER A 183 10.41 30.18 -14.45
C SER A 183 10.03 31.06 -15.68
N ASN A 184 9.65 30.41 -16.80
CA ASN A 184 9.33 31.08 -18.07
C ASN A 184 8.09 30.41 -18.73
N ASP A 185 6.91 30.92 -18.41
CA ASP A 185 5.63 30.43 -18.93
C ASP A 185 5.52 30.58 -20.46
N MET A 186 6.13 31.61 -21.06
CA MET A 186 6.12 31.78 -22.51
C MET A 186 6.89 30.67 -23.22
N ALA A 187 8.04 30.25 -22.68
CA ALA A 187 8.80 29.14 -23.26
C ALA A 187 8.06 27.81 -23.12
N ALA A 188 7.42 27.56 -21.98
CA ALA A 188 6.61 26.37 -21.79
C ALA A 188 5.41 26.32 -22.76
N ARG A 189 4.72 27.44 -22.94
CA ARG A 189 3.61 27.54 -23.93
C ARG A 189 4.09 27.34 -25.36
N ALA A 190 5.25 27.92 -25.72
CA ALA A 190 5.85 27.75 -27.04
C ALA A 190 6.19 26.27 -27.30
N LEU A 191 6.83 25.58 -26.35
CA LEU A 191 7.13 24.16 -26.44
C LEU A 191 5.87 23.30 -26.59
N ALA A 192 4.81 23.57 -25.83
CA ALA A 192 3.54 22.86 -25.98
C ALA A 192 2.93 23.06 -27.40
N THR A 193 3.03 24.28 -27.94
CA THR A 193 2.56 24.60 -29.28
C THR A 193 3.38 23.88 -30.36
N ASP A 194 4.69 23.84 -30.21
CA ASP A 194 5.59 23.15 -31.16
C ASP A 194 5.34 21.63 -31.13
N LEU A 195 5.19 21.02 -29.95
CA LEU A 195 4.83 19.61 -29.82
C LEU A 195 3.47 19.30 -30.47
N ARG A 196 2.47 20.15 -30.24
CA ARG A 196 1.15 20.02 -30.90
C ARG A 196 1.26 20.10 -32.42
N ASN A 197 2.01 21.07 -32.92
CA ASN A 197 2.26 21.24 -34.35
C ASN A 197 3.05 20.09 -34.98
N LYS A 198 3.97 19.49 -34.20
CA LYS A 198 4.71 18.29 -34.61
C LYS A 198 3.76 17.09 -34.70
N TYR A 199 2.85 16.94 -33.74
CA TYR A 199 1.88 15.82 -33.72
C TYR A 199 0.88 15.88 -34.86
N LYS A 200 0.11 16.95 -35.00
CA LYS A 200 -0.96 17.17 -36.04
C LYS A 200 -1.90 15.99 -36.33
N GLY A 201 -2.06 15.06 -35.36
CA GLY A 201 -2.88 13.86 -35.51
C GLY A 201 -2.13 12.64 -36.09
N ASP A 202 -0.85 12.72 -36.31
CA ASP A 202 -0.04 11.60 -36.81
C ASP A 202 0.42 10.67 -35.66
N SER A 203 -0.02 9.42 -35.72
CA SER A 203 0.34 8.40 -34.70
C SER A 203 1.85 8.11 -34.65
N LYS A 204 2.57 8.21 -35.78
CA LYS A 204 4.05 8.05 -35.78
C LYS A 204 4.72 9.19 -35.03
N LYS A 205 4.19 10.40 -35.16
CA LYS A 205 4.69 11.56 -34.42
C LYS A 205 4.38 11.49 -32.95
N SER A 206 3.26 10.90 -32.53
CA SER A 206 3.01 10.64 -31.10
C SER A 206 4.04 9.69 -30.51
N GLU A 207 4.44 8.63 -31.23
CA GLU A 207 5.48 7.72 -30.77
C GLU A 207 6.87 8.43 -30.68
N GLU A 208 7.21 9.27 -31.65
CA GLU A 208 8.43 10.08 -31.60
C GLU A 208 8.46 11.00 -30.36
N ILE A 209 7.31 11.64 -30.03
CA ILE A 209 7.19 12.52 -28.88
C ILE A 209 7.30 11.71 -27.57
N LYS A 210 6.59 10.57 -27.47
CA LYS A 210 6.62 9.69 -26.31
C LYS A 210 8.02 9.11 -26.02
N ASN A 211 8.75 8.77 -27.07
CA ASN A 211 10.08 8.13 -26.98
C ASN A 211 11.26 9.12 -26.98
N SER A 212 10.99 10.43 -26.98
CA SER A 212 12.02 11.46 -26.89
C SER A 212 12.69 11.47 -25.52
N ASN A 213 14.00 11.72 -25.48
CA ASN A 213 14.75 11.92 -24.23
C ASN A 213 14.26 13.14 -23.41
N GLU A 214 13.51 14.04 -24.03
CA GLU A 214 12.91 15.19 -23.36
C GLU A 214 11.61 14.84 -22.62
N ASN A 215 11.01 13.68 -22.95
CA ASN A 215 9.85 13.18 -22.23
C ASN A 215 10.26 12.75 -20.80
N GLY A 216 9.58 13.31 -19.81
CA GLY A 216 9.93 13.14 -18.40
C GLY A 216 10.84 14.24 -17.83
N THR A 217 11.47 15.08 -18.68
CA THR A 217 12.31 16.22 -18.29
C THR A 217 11.66 17.56 -18.63
N ASN A 218 11.51 17.86 -19.91
CA ASN A 218 10.96 19.12 -20.38
C ASN A 218 9.43 19.10 -20.55
N TYR A 219 8.87 17.92 -20.77
CA TYR A 219 7.42 17.68 -20.87
C TYR A 219 7.08 16.25 -20.44
N ARG A 220 5.78 15.96 -20.31
CA ARG A 220 5.24 14.62 -20.12
C ARG A 220 4.27 14.33 -21.23
N ALA A 221 4.50 13.24 -21.97
CA ALA A 221 3.65 12.79 -23.06
C ALA A 221 3.33 11.31 -22.92
N GLY A 222 2.09 10.93 -23.14
CA GLY A 222 1.67 9.54 -23.04
C GLY A 222 0.23 9.32 -23.45
N ASP A 223 -0.10 8.04 -23.66
CA ASP A 223 -1.49 7.63 -23.84
C ASP A 223 -2.11 7.41 -22.46
N ILE A 224 -3.25 8.01 -22.21
CA ILE A 224 -4.00 7.85 -20.96
C ILE A 224 -5.45 7.48 -21.26
N THR A 225 -6.07 6.73 -20.35
CA THR A 225 -7.52 6.52 -20.37
C THR A 225 -8.16 7.40 -19.32
N VAL A 226 -9.10 8.26 -19.77
CA VAL A 226 -9.83 9.21 -18.92
C VAL A 226 -11.26 8.72 -18.76
N ALA A 227 -11.69 8.53 -17.52
CA ALA A 227 -13.08 8.22 -17.20
C ALA A 227 -13.89 9.51 -16.97
N LYS A 228 -15.17 9.51 -17.32
CA LYS A 228 -16.09 10.64 -17.11
C LYS A 228 -16.49 10.71 -15.62
N THR A 229 -15.53 11.09 -14.75
CA THR A 229 -15.74 11.23 -13.31
C THR A 229 -15.14 12.51 -12.77
N ALA A 230 -15.72 13.06 -11.69
CA ALA A 230 -15.20 14.26 -11.02
C ALA A 230 -13.77 14.06 -10.51
N GLN A 231 -13.46 12.88 -9.99
CA GLN A 231 -12.12 12.53 -9.50
C GLN A 231 -11.08 12.60 -10.62
N GLN A 232 -11.40 12.09 -11.82
CA GLN A 232 -10.50 12.13 -12.96
C GLN A 232 -10.25 13.56 -13.44
N ALA A 233 -11.29 14.41 -13.47
CA ALA A 233 -11.16 15.82 -13.80
C ALA A 233 -10.17 16.51 -12.84
N GLN A 234 -10.33 16.30 -11.54
CA GLN A 234 -9.45 16.86 -10.52
C GLN A 234 -8.00 16.41 -10.69
N GLN A 235 -7.74 15.12 -10.94
CA GLN A 235 -6.41 14.56 -11.18
C GLN A 235 -5.71 15.20 -12.40
N LEU A 236 -6.46 15.58 -13.42
CA LEU A 236 -5.94 16.22 -14.63
C LEU A 236 -5.86 17.75 -14.53
N GLY A 237 -6.28 18.35 -13.41
CA GLY A 237 -6.40 19.80 -13.26
C GLY A 237 -7.49 20.41 -14.16
N TRP A 238 -8.53 19.65 -14.50
CA TRP A 238 -9.63 20.06 -15.38
C TRP A 238 -10.89 20.37 -14.59
N SER A 239 -11.69 21.31 -15.10
CA SER A 239 -13.04 21.49 -14.61
C SER A 239 -13.97 20.37 -15.11
N ILE A 240 -15.08 20.16 -14.40
CA ILE A 240 -16.13 19.22 -14.83
C ILE A 240 -16.68 19.61 -16.22
N ASP A 241 -16.82 20.91 -16.48
CA ASP A 241 -17.32 21.40 -17.77
C ASP A 241 -16.35 21.06 -18.91
N LYS A 242 -15.03 21.24 -18.69
CA LYS A 242 -14.00 20.84 -19.64
C LYS A 242 -14.05 19.32 -19.91
N LEU A 243 -14.24 18.51 -18.86
CA LEU A 243 -14.40 17.07 -19.02
C LEU A 243 -15.65 16.73 -19.82
N ASN A 244 -16.79 17.35 -19.54
CA ASN A 244 -18.04 17.14 -20.28
C ASN A 244 -17.90 17.54 -21.75
N GLU A 245 -17.25 18.68 -22.02
CA GLU A 245 -16.94 19.11 -23.38
C GLU A 245 -16.08 18.08 -24.13
N LEU A 246 -15.03 17.54 -23.46
CA LEU A 246 -14.17 16.50 -24.01
C LEU A 246 -15.00 15.29 -24.46
N PHE A 247 -15.94 14.82 -23.63
CA PHE A 247 -16.76 13.66 -23.94
C PHE A 247 -17.73 13.90 -25.09
N GLY A 248 -17.97 15.15 -25.48
CA GLY A 248 -18.66 15.54 -26.71
C GLY A 248 -17.81 15.45 -27.98
N LYS A 249 -16.48 15.32 -27.87
CA LYS A 249 -15.58 15.24 -29.03
C LYS A 249 -15.53 13.82 -29.61
N SER A 250 -15.28 13.73 -30.90
CA SER A 250 -15.11 12.45 -31.63
C SER A 250 -13.64 12.00 -31.62
N ALA A 251 -13.40 10.72 -31.89
CA ALA A 251 -12.07 10.23 -32.20
C ALA A 251 -11.42 11.01 -33.33
N GLY A 252 -10.12 11.31 -33.23
CA GLY A 252 -9.39 12.18 -34.16
C GLY A 252 -9.41 13.66 -33.78
N TYR A 253 -10.18 14.10 -32.78
CA TYR A 253 -10.17 15.49 -32.33
C TYR A 253 -8.80 15.81 -31.69
N LEU A 254 -8.21 16.94 -32.07
CA LEU A 254 -6.99 17.53 -31.53
C LEU A 254 -7.34 18.87 -30.86
N SER A 255 -7.08 18.99 -29.58
CA SER A 255 -7.34 20.22 -28.82
C SER A 255 -6.37 21.35 -29.16
N GLU A 256 -6.76 22.58 -28.89
CA GLU A 256 -5.81 23.67 -28.75
C GLU A 256 -4.93 23.48 -27.50
N VAL A 257 -3.80 24.20 -27.43
CA VAL A 257 -3.01 24.29 -26.20
C VAL A 257 -3.81 25.06 -25.16
N THR A 258 -4.07 24.42 -24.03
CA THR A 258 -4.78 25.02 -22.89
C THR A 258 -3.86 25.16 -21.70
N GLU A 259 -4.10 26.19 -20.91
CA GLU A 259 -3.37 26.47 -19.69
C GLU A 259 -4.09 25.91 -18.48
N THR A 260 -3.33 25.27 -17.56
CA THR A 260 -3.80 24.87 -16.23
C THR A 260 -3.05 25.67 -15.16
N ALA A 261 -3.29 25.37 -13.89
CA ALA A 261 -2.53 25.99 -12.80
C ALA A 261 -1.02 25.65 -12.87
N SER A 262 -0.67 24.44 -13.31
CA SER A 262 0.69 23.87 -13.23
C SER A 262 1.40 23.71 -14.58
N ASP A 263 0.67 23.72 -15.69
CA ASP A 263 1.24 23.35 -17.00
C ASP A 263 0.44 23.94 -18.18
N PHE A 264 0.99 23.75 -19.40
CA PHE A 264 0.31 23.91 -20.68
C PHE A 264 0.08 22.52 -21.27
N GLN A 265 -1.14 22.24 -21.70
CA GLN A 265 -1.57 20.92 -22.17
C GLN A 265 -2.23 20.99 -23.55
N PHE A 266 -2.05 19.92 -24.33
CA PHE A 266 -2.95 19.58 -25.41
C PHE A 266 -3.22 18.06 -25.40
N TYR A 267 -4.33 17.66 -25.98
CA TYR A 267 -4.69 16.26 -26.11
C TYR A 267 -5.31 15.95 -27.47
N ALA A 268 -5.19 14.69 -27.87
CA ALA A 268 -5.93 14.14 -28.99
C ALA A 268 -6.79 12.96 -28.53
N VAL A 269 -8.03 12.90 -29.00
CA VAL A 269 -8.94 11.79 -28.74
C VAL A 269 -8.58 10.63 -29.66
N LEU A 270 -8.06 9.54 -29.11
CA LEU A 270 -7.68 8.35 -29.87
C LEU A 270 -8.84 7.38 -30.01
N LYS A 271 -9.60 7.14 -28.93
CA LYS A 271 -10.69 6.18 -28.91
C LYS A 271 -11.71 6.51 -27.82
N LYS A 272 -12.95 6.08 -28.02
CA LYS A 272 -14.04 6.19 -27.02
C LYS A 272 -14.50 4.80 -26.61
N TYR A 273 -14.91 4.69 -25.35
CA TYR A 273 -15.50 3.49 -24.77
C TYR A 273 -16.76 3.89 -24.03
N ASP A 274 -17.88 3.30 -24.43
CA ASP A 274 -19.16 3.59 -23.83
C ASP A 274 -19.29 2.91 -22.45
N ALA A 275 -20.03 3.56 -21.58
CA ALA A 275 -20.38 3.00 -20.27
C ALA A 275 -21.10 1.66 -20.45
N LYS A 276 -20.70 0.65 -19.69
CA LYS A 276 -21.38 -0.63 -19.68
C LYS A 276 -21.24 -1.35 -18.34
N MET A 277 -22.24 -2.17 -18.03
CA MET A 277 -22.14 -3.16 -16.97
C MET A 277 -21.27 -4.33 -17.47
N LEU A 278 -20.28 -4.72 -16.67
CA LEU A 278 -19.34 -5.77 -17.05
C LEU A 278 -19.90 -7.14 -16.68
N SER A 279 -19.87 -8.07 -17.61
CA SER A 279 -20.01 -9.50 -17.30
C SER A 279 -18.74 -10.04 -16.67
N ILE A 280 -18.81 -11.24 -16.10
CA ILE A 280 -17.66 -11.88 -15.44
C ILE A 280 -16.50 -12.14 -16.41
N SER A 281 -16.79 -12.30 -17.71
CA SER A 281 -15.81 -12.52 -18.77
C SER A 281 -15.30 -11.23 -19.42
N ASP A 282 -15.89 -10.07 -19.13
CA ASP A 282 -15.41 -8.79 -19.64
C ASP A 282 -14.10 -8.38 -18.95
N VAL A 283 -13.25 -7.65 -19.67
CA VAL A 283 -12.04 -7.08 -19.10
C VAL A 283 -12.38 -5.91 -18.16
N VAL A 284 -11.65 -5.80 -17.05
CA VAL A 284 -11.89 -4.76 -16.02
C VAL A 284 -11.57 -3.36 -16.51
N GLN A 285 -10.65 -3.25 -17.48
CA GLN A 285 -10.29 -1.99 -18.11
C GLN A 285 -10.12 -2.18 -19.62
N PRO A 286 -10.48 -1.18 -20.45
CA PRO A 286 -10.24 -1.24 -21.89
C PRO A 286 -8.78 -1.53 -22.22
N GLU A 287 -8.56 -2.28 -23.29
CA GLU A 287 -7.22 -2.63 -23.82
C GLU A 287 -6.32 -3.42 -22.83
N THR A 288 -6.93 -4.03 -21.81
CA THR A 288 -6.25 -4.98 -20.93
C THR A 288 -6.73 -6.41 -21.20
N THR A 289 -6.04 -7.39 -20.63
CA THR A 289 -6.41 -8.82 -20.72
C THR A 289 -7.02 -9.36 -19.44
N VAL A 290 -7.04 -8.56 -18.37
CA VAL A 290 -7.54 -9.00 -17.06
C VAL A 290 -9.06 -8.93 -17.06
N THR A 291 -9.72 -10.07 -17.01
CA THR A 291 -11.18 -10.16 -16.89
C THR A 291 -11.64 -9.88 -15.46
N VAL A 292 -12.94 -9.61 -15.28
CA VAL A 292 -13.56 -9.53 -13.94
C VAL A 292 -13.33 -10.83 -13.18
N TYR A 293 -13.41 -11.97 -13.87
CA TYR A 293 -13.08 -13.27 -13.28
C TYR A 293 -11.65 -13.32 -12.75
N ASP A 294 -10.66 -12.94 -13.56
CA ASP A 294 -9.25 -12.95 -13.15
C ASP A 294 -8.96 -11.99 -12.01
N TYR A 295 -9.58 -10.82 -12.04
CA TYR A 295 -9.49 -9.82 -10.98
C TYR A 295 -10.03 -10.37 -9.66
N LEU A 296 -11.24 -10.92 -9.65
CA LEU A 296 -11.85 -11.54 -8.47
C LEU A 296 -11.03 -12.75 -7.98
N LYS A 297 -10.60 -13.62 -8.90
CA LYS A 297 -9.76 -14.76 -8.58
C LYS A 297 -8.50 -14.37 -7.82
N ARG A 298 -7.79 -13.35 -8.32
CA ARG A 298 -6.57 -12.85 -7.65
C ARG A 298 -6.87 -12.31 -6.26
N ASN A 299 -7.91 -11.48 -6.13
CA ASN A 299 -8.25 -10.85 -4.87
C ASN A 299 -8.68 -11.88 -3.81
N ILE A 300 -9.58 -12.80 -4.17
CA ILE A 300 -10.06 -13.86 -3.26
C ILE A 300 -8.90 -14.80 -2.90
N THR A 301 -8.09 -15.21 -3.88
CA THR A 301 -6.91 -16.05 -3.62
C THR A 301 -5.93 -15.37 -2.66
N SER A 302 -5.60 -14.10 -2.89
CA SER A 302 -4.71 -13.33 -2.02
C SER A 302 -5.28 -13.21 -0.60
N GLN A 303 -6.57 -12.96 -0.46
CA GLN A 303 -7.24 -12.88 0.85
C GLN A 303 -7.19 -14.23 1.57
N LYS A 304 -7.51 -15.33 0.88
CA LYS A 304 -7.46 -16.69 1.43
C LYS A 304 -6.04 -17.10 1.84
N GLN A 305 -5.04 -16.77 1.02
CA GLN A 305 -3.63 -17.02 1.33
C GLN A 305 -3.17 -16.23 2.56
N SER A 306 -3.59 -14.97 2.69
CA SER A 306 -3.30 -14.15 3.86
C SER A 306 -3.96 -14.71 5.13
N GLN A 307 -5.20 -15.19 5.02
CA GLN A 307 -5.89 -15.85 6.13
C GLN A 307 -5.17 -17.14 6.52
N TYR A 308 -4.88 -18.00 5.56
CA TYR A 308 -4.15 -19.26 5.80
C TYR A 308 -2.77 -19.01 6.41
N PHE A 309 -2.05 -17.98 5.96
CA PHE A 309 -0.78 -17.58 6.55
C PHE A 309 -0.94 -17.23 8.05
N THR A 310 -1.98 -16.50 8.40
CA THR A 310 -2.27 -16.14 9.79
C THR A 310 -2.59 -17.39 10.64
N GLU A 311 -3.40 -18.30 10.11
CA GLU A 311 -3.74 -19.57 10.76
C GLU A 311 -2.49 -20.45 10.93
N ALA A 312 -1.64 -20.54 9.91
CA ALA A 312 -0.38 -21.26 9.94
C ALA A 312 0.59 -20.68 11.00
N ALA A 313 0.69 -19.36 11.10
CA ALA A 313 1.49 -18.72 12.14
C ALA A 313 0.97 -19.06 13.54
N GLN A 314 -0.35 -19.08 13.72
CA GLN A 314 -0.99 -19.47 14.98
C GLN A 314 -0.76 -20.95 15.29
N GLU A 315 -0.87 -21.85 14.33
CA GLU A 315 -0.59 -23.29 14.48
C GLU A 315 0.85 -23.51 14.92
N ILE A 316 1.81 -22.90 14.22
CA ILE A 316 3.23 -22.98 14.55
C ILE A 316 3.48 -22.45 15.97
N SER A 317 2.95 -21.27 16.31
CA SER A 317 3.18 -20.69 17.64
C SER A 317 2.57 -21.55 18.75
N LYS A 318 1.35 -22.11 18.55
CA LYS A 318 0.71 -23.01 19.50
C LYS A 318 1.54 -24.29 19.75
N SER A 319 2.16 -24.85 18.71
CA SER A 319 3.01 -26.02 18.84
C SER A 319 4.28 -25.73 19.67
N LEU A 320 4.73 -24.48 19.67
CA LEU A 320 5.90 -24.01 20.42
C LEU A 320 5.56 -23.51 21.83
N ASP A 321 4.29 -23.21 22.12
CA ASP A 321 3.79 -22.68 23.39
C ASP A 321 3.59 -23.80 24.43
N ILE A 322 4.70 -24.32 24.92
CA ILE A 322 4.74 -25.35 25.96
C ILE A 322 5.42 -24.80 27.22
N PRO A 323 5.18 -25.36 28.41
CA PRO A 323 5.71 -24.84 29.69
C PRO A 323 7.23 -24.69 29.75
N SER A 324 7.99 -25.50 28.99
CA SER A 324 9.45 -25.36 28.90
C SER A 324 9.87 -24.11 28.10
N ASN A 325 9.05 -23.63 27.20
CA ASN A 325 9.37 -22.53 26.30
C ASN A 325 8.75 -21.20 26.74
N VAL A 326 7.61 -21.23 27.45
CA VAL A 326 6.88 -20.02 27.86
C VAL A 326 6.51 -20.08 29.34
N GLU A 327 6.86 -19.02 30.05
CA GLU A 327 6.44 -18.81 31.41
C GLU A 327 5.60 -17.54 31.52
N ARG A 328 4.28 -17.68 31.74
CA ARG A 328 3.37 -16.56 32.01
C ARG A 328 3.51 -16.12 33.47
N LYS A 329 4.09 -14.94 33.69
CA LYS A 329 4.39 -14.40 35.03
C LYS A 329 3.15 -13.92 35.78
N LYS A 330 2.12 -13.56 35.05
CA LYS A 330 0.83 -13.07 35.55
C LYS A 330 -0.32 -13.67 34.77
N THR A 331 -1.36 -14.11 35.48
CA THR A 331 -2.58 -14.70 34.92
C THR A 331 -3.79 -14.24 35.72
N GLY A 332 -5.00 -14.48 35.21
CA GLY A 332 -6.25 -14.17 35.89
C GLY A 332 -6.37 -12.71 36.33
N ASP A 333 -6.87 -12.47 37.54
CA ASP A 333 -7.12 -11.12 38.04
C ASP A 333 -5.83 -10.30 38.25
N ALA A 334 -4.70 -10.95 38.55
CA ALA A 334 -3.43 -10.26 38.65
C ALA A 334 -2.97 -9.68 37.31
N LEU A 335 -3.21 -10.40 36.21
CA LEU A 335 -2.97 -9.88 34.85
C LEU A 335 -3.94 -8.75 34.52
N LYS A 336 -5.26 -8.92 34.75
CA LYS A 336 -6.27 -7.89 34.48
C LYS A 336 -5.97 -6.56 35.18
N LYS A 337 -5.52 -6.61 36.44
CA LYS A 337 -5.09 -5.40 37.17
C LYS A 337 -3.92 -4.67 36.50
N LEU A 338 -2.96 -5.42 35.94
CA LEU A 338 -1.83 -4.83 35.20
C LEU A 338 -2.21 -4.28 33.84
N LEU A 339 -3.28 -4.81 33.23
CA LEU A 339 -3.79 -4.37 31.93
C LEU A 339 -4.81 -3.23 32.03
N ASN A 340 -5.23 -2.84 33.24
CA ASN A 340 -6.17 -1.75 33.47
C ASN A 340 -5.49 -0.37 33.39
N TRP A 341 -5.01 -0.04 32.19
CA TRP A 341 -4.50 1.29 31.80
C TRP A 341 -5.24 1.76 30.55
N GLN A 342 -5.37 3.10 30.42
CA GLN A 342 -5.96 3.76 29.23
C GLN A 342 -5.01 3.77 28.06
#